data_4f9053f0bd165e557194440e24590e8e
#
_entry.id   4f9053f0bd165e557194440e24590e8e
#
_cell.length_a   1.000
_cell.length_b   1.000
_cell.length_c   1.000
_cell.angle_alpha   90.00
_cell.angle_beta   90.00
_cell.angle_gamma   90.00
#
_symmetry.space_group_name_H-M   'P 1'
#
loop_
_entity.id
_entity.type
_entity.pdbx_description
1 polymer ?
#
loop_
_entity_poly.entity_id
_entity_poly.type
_entity_poly.pdbx_seq_one_letter_code
_entity_poly.pdbx_strand_id
1 'polypeptide(L)'
;MWSLEIESVLSNHKNFMGCFPINDLPQPPTPNSKSFYKSFIINTSPSTEEGEHWVALVIKNKNCYYFDSFGLPIISFKLFHFLNNFRKVSYSDVSLQHHSSTLCGKFCIAFIKYVRSRNSYLKFLSMFDFVNLLHNDVLIESIYKKINLRMSKIDKKFSEMSKAPSTITLPSSFLSSRQKVQKGKGIRKYKRKRKSIKFKSKKQKKRRMIRRKRMKK
;
A
#
# COMPACT_ATOMS: atom_id res chain seq x y z
N MET A 1 -9.63 -8.70 -17.55
CA MET A 1 -9.01 -9.19 -16.29
C MET A 1 -10.09 -9.31 -15.23
N TRP A 2 -10.18 -10.48 -14.58
CA TRP A 2 -11.18 -10.75 -13.56
C TRP A 2 -10.70 -10.37 -12.14
N SER A 3 -11.63 -10.17 -11.19
CA SER A 3 -11.31 -9.85 -9.80
C SER A 3 -10.37 -10.88 -9.16
N LEU A 4 -10.63 -12.17 -9.35
CA LEU A 4 -9.79 -13.26 -8.83
C LEU A 4 -8.34 -13.20 -9.33
N GLU A 5 -8.15 -12.80 -10.59
CA GLU A 5 -6.81 -12.63 -11.18
C GLU A 5 -6.06 -11.47 -10.52
N ILE A 6 -6.73 -10.34 -10.30
CA ILE A 6 -6.18 -9.17 -9.60
C ILE A 6 -5.82 -9.52 -8.17
N GLU A 7 -6.71 -10.18 -7.45
CA GLU A 7 -6.52 -10.60 -6.06
C GLU A 7 -5.37 -11.58 -5.91
N SER A 8 -5.26 -12.55 -6.83
CA SER A 8 -4.12 -13.48 -6.87
C SER A 8 -2.78 -12.72 -6.95
N VAL A 9 -2.66 -11.76 -7.88
CA VAL A 9 -1.43 -10.98 -8.07
C VAL A 9 -1.12 -10.05 -6.88
N LEU A 10 -2.15 -9.60 -6.17
CA LEU A 10 -2.03 -8.73 -5.00
C LEU A 10 -2.11 -9.46 -3.66
N SER A 11 -2.29 -10.79 -3.62
CA SER A 11 -2.43 -11.60 -2.41
C SER A 11 -1.33 -11.36 -1.37
N ASN A 12 -0.07 -11.28 -1.81
CA ASN A 12 1.08 -10.99 -0.97
C ASN A 12 1.35 -9.48 -0.76
N HIS A 13 0.44 -8.62 -1.25
CA HIS A 13 0.59 -7.18 -1.07
C HIS A 13 -0.03 -6.76 0.26
N LYS A 14 0.82 -6.56 1.27
CA LYS A 14 0.39 -6.17 2.62
C LYS A 14 -0.56 -4.96 2.57
N ASN A 15 -1.71 -5.08 3.22
CA ASN A 15 -2.76 -4.06 3.29
C ASN A 15 -3.55 -3.82 1.98
N PHE A 16 -3.49 -4.72 1.02
CA PHE A 16 -4.49 -4.80 -0.02
C PHE A 16 -5.78 -5.37 0.58
N MET A 17 -6.89 -4.71 0.35
CA MET A 17 -8.17 -5.01 0.99
C MET A 17 -9.10 -5.85 0.11
N GLY A 18 -8.81 -5.95 -1.19
CA GLY A 18 -9.59 -6.72 -2.17
C GLY A 18 -10.10 -5.89 -3.34
N CYS A 19 -10.86 -6.57 -4.19
CA CYS A 19 -11.63 -6.00 -5.29
C CYS A 19 -13.09 -5.85 -4.88
N PHE A 20 -13.71 -4.71 -5.18
CA PHE A 20 -15.08 -4.40 -4.78
C PHE A 20 -15.87 -3.83 -5.96
N PRO A 21 -17.14 -4.23 -6.16
CA PRO A 21 -18.02 -3.53 -7.09
C PRO A 21 -18.44 -2.18 -6.52
N ILE A 22 -18.81 -1.25 -7.39
CA ILE A 22 -19.14 0.13 -7.00
C ILE A 22 -20.34 0.22 -6.04
N ASN A 23 -21.23 -0.74 -6.06
CA ASN A 23 -22.43 -0.79 -5.21
C ASN A 23 -22.20 -1.45 -3.83
N ASP A 24 -21.03 -2.09 -3.62
CA ASP A 24 -20.69 -2.79 -2.37
C ASP A 24 -19.27 -2.40 -1.90
N LEU A 25 -19.06 -1.12 -1.70
CA LEU A 25 -17.80 -0.60 -1.17
C LEU A 25 -17.68 -0.92 0.33
N PRO A 26 -16.48 -1.30 0.81
CA PRO A 26 -16.26 -1.51 2.23
C PRO A 26 -16.38 -0.19 3.00
N GLN A 27 -16.52 -0.28 4.32
CA GLN A 27 -16.48 0.92 5.16
C GLN A 27 -15.14 1.65 4.99
N PRO A 28 -15.16 2.99 4.88
CA PRO A 28 -13.93 3.76 4.77
C PRO A 28 -13.03 3.51 5.98
N PRO A 29 -11.77 3.06 5.76
CA PRO A 29 -10.90 2.73 6.88
C PRO A 29 -10.47 3.99 7.61
N THR A 30 -10.58 3.98 8.94
CA THR A 30 -10.14 5.07 9.79
C THR A 30 -8.63 5.03 10.00
N PRO A 31 -7.87 6.05 9.54
CA PRO A 31 -6.44 6.11 9.75
C PRO A 31 -6.07 6.29 11.22
N ASN A 32 -5.51 5.25 11.84
CA ASN A 32 -5.17 5.20 13.27
C ASN A 32 -3.68 5.41 13.57
N SER A 33 -2.84 5.54 12.56
CA SER A 33 -1.38 5.71 12.72
C SER A 33 -0.77 6.60 11.64
N LYS A 34 0.45 7.10 11.89
CA LYS A 34 1.24 7.89 10.92
C LYS A 34 1.73 7.06 9.72
N SER A 35 1.73 5.73 9.83
CA SER A 35 2.13 4.79 8.79
C SER A 35 0.96 4.02 8.20
N PHE A 36 -0.25 4.56 8.33
CA PHE A 36 -1.46 3.93 7.79
C PHE A 36 -1.39 3.83 6.27
N TYR A 37 -1.61 2.64 5.76
CA TYR A 37 -1.66 2.34 4.34
C TYR A 37 -2.71 1.27 4.08
N LYS A 38 -3.61 1.52 3.14
CA LYS A 38 -4.59 0.57 2.61
C LYS A 38 -4.74 0.78 1.12
N SER A 39 -5.03 -0.27 0.38
CA SER A 39 -5.32 -0.18 -1.05
C SER A 39 -6.50 -1.06 -1.44
N PHE A 40 -7.24 -0.60 -2.44
CA PHE A 40 -8.45 -1.23 -2.96
C PHE A 40 -8.42 -1.16 -4.48
N ILE A 41 -9.07 -2.11 -5.14
CA ILE A 41 -9.43 -2.00 -6.55
C ILE A 41 -10.95 -2.05 -6.63
N ILE A 42 -11.53 -1.16 -7.41
CA ILE A 42 -12.98 -1.00 -7.52
C ILE A 42 -13.37 -1.21 -8.97
N ASN A 43 -14.35 -2.08 -9.20
CA ASN A 43 -15.05 -2.14 -10.47
C ASN A 43 -16.07 -1.00 -10.53
N THR A 44 -16.10 -0.25 -11.63
CA THR A 44 -17.04 0.85 -11.81
C THR A 44 -18.48 0.41 -12.07
N SER A 45 -18.68 -0.88 -12.39
CA SER A 45 -20.01 -1.49 -12.53
C SER A 45 -20.51 -2.07 -11.21
N PRO A 46 -21.82 -2.15 -11.00
CA PRO A 46 -22.41 -2.86 -9.88
C PRO A 46 -22.20 -4.37 -9.98
N SER A 47 -22.34 -5.10 -8.86
CA SER A 47 -22.16 -6.56 -8.79
C SER A 47 -23.16 -7.38 -9.61
N THR A 48 -24.24 -6.75 -10.06
CA THR A 48 -25.29 -7.35 -10.90
C THR A 48 -25.01 -7.27 -12.40
N GLU A 49 -23.93 -6.60 -12.78
CA GLU A 49 -23.55 -6.36 -14.17
C GLU A 49 -22.14 -6.91 -14.45
N GLU A 50 -21.85 -7.13 -15.73
CA GLU A 50 -20.49 -7.45 -16.13
C GLU A 50 -19.57 -6.25 -15.83
N GLY A 51 -18.38 -6.56 -15.29
CA GLY A 51 -17.44 -5.53 -14.90
C GLY A 51 -16.79 -4.88 -16.12
N GLU A 52 -16.98 -3.57 -16.28
CA GLU A 52 -16.47 -2.81 -17.42
C GLU A 52 -15.08 -2.23 -17.19
N HIS A 53 -14.86 -1.64 -16.02
CA HIS A 53 -13.65 -0.86 -15.78
C HIS A 53 -13.15 -0.97 -14.33
N TRP A 54 -11.82 -0.95 -14.17
CA TRP A 54 -11.14 -1.02 -12.89
C TRP A 54 -10.44 0.28 -12.55
N VAL A 55 -10.67 0.78 -11.34
CA VAL A 55 -9.98 1.92 -10.75
C VAL A 55 -9.31 1.51 -9.44
N ALA A 56 -8.26 2.22 -9.04
CA ALA A 56 -7.53 1.90 -7.82
C ALA A 56 -7.56 3.02 -6.80
N LEU A 57 -7.68 2.65 -5.53
CA LEU A 57 -7.54 3.55 -4.39
C LEU A 57 -6.33 3.16 -3.55
N VAL A 58 -5.53 4.15 -3.20
CA VAL A 58 -4.45 4.02 -2.22
C VAL A 58 -4.67 5.06 -1.12
N ILE A 59 -4.89 4.58 0.09
CA ILE A 59 -5.05 5.42 1.27
C ILE A 59 -3.73 5.41 2.04
N LYS A 60 -3.13 6.58 2.18
CA LYS A 60 -1.89 6.76 2.92
C LYS A 60 -2.06 7.85 3.96
N ASN A 61 -1.99 7.47 5.22
CA ASN A 61 -2.35 8.33 6.34
C ASN A 61 -3.84 8.78 6.24
N LYS A 62 -4.08 10.09 6.08
CA LYS A 62 -5.42 10.67 5.91
C LYS A 62 -5.71 11.10 4.47
N ASN A 63 -4.83 10.77 3.53
CA ASN A 63 -4.97 11.14 2.12
C ASN A 63 -5.35 9.91 1.30
N CYS A 64 -6.21 10.10 0.32
CA CYS A 64 -6.58 9.10 -0.67
C CYS A 64 -6.02 9.49 -2.05
N TYR A 65 -5.49 8.51 -2.76
CA TYR A 65 -5.07 8.64 -4.15
C TYR A 65 -6.01 7.76 -4.98
N TYR A 66 -6.84 8.42 -5.76
CA TYR A 66 -7.69 7.78 -6.76
C TYR A 66 -6.94 7.72 -8.08
N PHE A 67 -6.95 6.56 -8.70
CA PHE A 67 -6.30 6.32 -9.98
C PHE A 67 -7.25 5.66 -10.95
N ASP A 68 -7.46 6.32 -12.08
CA ASP A 68 -8.15 5.83 -13.24
C ASP A 68 -7.21 5.91 -14.44
N SER A 69 -7.01 4.81 -15.16
CA SER A 69 -6.11 4.75 -16.32
C SER A 69 -6.64 5.50 -17.53
N PHE A 70 -7.95 5.73 -17.62
CA PHE A 70 -8.56 6.59 -18.66
C PHE A 70 -8.62 8.06 -18.25
N GLY A 71 -8.26 8.41 -17.01
CA GLY A 71 -8.35 9.78 -16.52
C GLY A 71 -9.78 10.29 -16.37
N LEU A 72 -10.75 9.40 -16.21
CA LEU A 72 -12.15 9.79 -16.08
C LEU A 72 -12.45 10.39 -14.70
N PRO A 73 -13.37 11.35 -14.61
CA PRO A 73 -13.80 11.93 -13.34
C PRO A 73 -14.57 10.91 -12.50
N ILE A 74 -14.63 11.16 -11.19
CA ILE A 74 -15.40 10.34 -10.26
C ILE A 74 -16.89 10.63 -10.45
N ILE A 75 -17.58 9.80 -11.23
CA ILE A 75 -19.01 9.96 -11.55
C ILE A 75 -19.94 9.23 -10.57
N SER A 76 -19.44 8.25 -9.83
CA SER A 76 -20.25 7.48 -8.88
C SER A 76 -20.45 8.24 -7.57
N PHE A 77 -21.71 8.46 -7.20
CA PHE A 77 -22.10 9.09 -5.95
C PHE A 77 -21.61 8.26 -4.71
N LYS A 78 -21.69 6.94 -4.77
CA LYS A 78 -21.19 6.05 -3.70
C LYS A 78 -19.69 6.19 -3.51
N LEU A 79 -18.93 6.21 -4.60
CA LEU A 79 -17.49 6.41 -4.55
C LEU A 79 -17.13 7.82 -4.07
N PHE A 80 -17.85 8.83 -4.51
CA PHE A 80 -17.68 10.20 -4.03
C PHE A 80 -17.90 10.30 -2.51
N HIS A 81 -18.97 9.70 -1.96
CA HIS A 81 -19.19 9.63 -0.52
C HIS A 81 -18.09 8.89 0.23
N PHE A 82 -17.62 7.78 -0.32
CA PHE A 82 -16.47 7.05 0.25
C PHE A 82 -15.24 7.95 0.33
N LEU A 83 -14.93 8.68 -0.73
CA LEU A 83 -13.75 9.54 -0.83
C LEU A 83 -13.81 10.76 0.09
N ASN A 84 -14.99 11.29 0.39
CA ASN A 84 -15.20 12.42 1.31
C ASN A 84 -14.77 12.12 2.77
N ASN A 85 -14.54 10.86 3.13
CA ASN A 85 -14.00 10.49 4.44
C ASN A 85 -12.49 10.80 4.59
N PHE A 86 -11.81 11.20 3.53
CA PHE A 86 -10.37 11.47 3.56
C PHE A 86 -10.09 12.98 3.48
N ARG A 87 -9.04 13.41 4.17
CA ARG A 87 -8.65 14.83 4.26
C ARG A 87 -8.33 15.44 2.89
N LYS A 88 -7.74 14.65 2.02
CA LYS A 88 -7.34 15.06 0.66
C LYS A 88 -7.50 13.87 -0.27
N VAL A 89 -8.18 14.08 -1.37
CA VAL A 89 -8.21 13.16 -2.51
C VAL A 89 -7.35 13.74 -3.61
N SER A 90 -6.43 12.93 -4.13
CA SER A 90 -5.60 13.27 -5.29
C SER A 90 -5.99 12.34 -6.43
N TYR A 91 -6.25 12.89 -7.60
CA TYR A 91 -6.56 12.16 -8.82
C TYR A 91 -5.88 12.82 -10.01
N SER A 92 -5.90 12.15 -11.15
CA SER A 92 -5.41 12.67 -12.43
C SER A 92 -6.54 12.59 -13.45
N ASP A 93 -6.68 13.62 -14.26
CA ASP A 93 -7.57 13.72 -15.41
C ASP A 93 -6.84 13.39 -16.73
N VAL A 94 -5.64 12.82 -16.62
CA VAL A 94 -4.83 12.44 -17.78
C VAL A 94 -5.06 10.97 -18.11
N SER A 95 -5.46 10.68 -19.35
CA SER A 95 -5.52 9.32 -19.87
C SER A 95 -4.11 8.76 -20.07
N LEU A 96 -3.90 7.54 -19.57
CA LEU A 96 -2.67 6.76 -19.73
C LEU A 96 -2.89 5.52 -20.57
N GLN A 97 -4.11 5.02 -20.60
CA GLN A 97 -4.52 3.82 -21.32
C GLN A 97 -5.15 4.19 -22.65
N HIS A 98 -4.84 3.45 -23.72
CA HIS A 98 -5.51 3.61 -24.99
C HIS A 98 -6.99 3.21 -24.89
N HIS A 99 -7.88 3.98 -25.52
CA HIS A 99 -9.34 3.85 -25.36
C HIS A 99 -9.89 2.47 -25.77
N SER A 100 -9.26 1.77 -26.73
CA SER A 100 -9.65 0.42 -27.13
C SER A 100 -8.99 -0.70 -26.32
N SER A 101 -8.20 -0.37 -25.30
CA SER A 101 -7.44 -1.32 -24.50
C SER A 101 -8.25 -1.82 -23.31
N THR A 102 -8.01 -3.05 -22.90
CA THR A 102 -8.65 -3.71 -21.74
C THR A 102 -7.69 -3.90 -20.56
N LEU A 103 -6.66 -3.05 -20.46
CA LEU A 103 -5.55 -3.22 -19.51
C LEU A 103 -5.75 -2.49 -18.19
N CYS A 104 -6.93 -1.89 -17.91
CA CYS A 104 -7.20 -1.10 -16.72
C CYS A 104 -6.82 -1.81 -15.41
N GLY A 105 -7.11 -3.10 -15.26
CA GLY A 105 -6.72 -3.89 -14.10
C GLY A 105 -5.19 -4.00 -13.93
N LYS A 106 -4.43 -4.11 -15.03
CA LYS A 106 -2.95 -4.13 -14.99
C LYS A 106 -2.38 -2.78 -14.58
N PHE A 107 -2.96 -1.68 -15.07
CA PHE A 107 -2.63 -0.33 -14.63
C PHE A 107 -2.87 -0.15 -13.12
N CYS A 108 -4.02 -0.60 -12.61
CA CYS A 108 -4.36 -0.55 -11.18
C CYS A 108 -3.37 -1.34 -10.33
N ILE A 109 -3.01 -2.56 -10.72
CA ILE A 109 -2.01 -3.38 -10.02
C ILE A 109 -0.65 -2.67 -9.97
N ALA A 110 -0.19 -2.15 -11.10
CA ALA A 110 1.08 -1.44 -11.19
C ALA A 110 1.08 -0.20 -10.30
N PHE A 111 -0.01 0.59 -10.33
CA PHE A 111 -0.18 1.76 -9.48
C PHE A 111 -0.05 1.42 -7.99
N ILE A 112 -0.80 0.44 -7.49
CA ILE A 112 -0.77 0.01 -6.10
C ILE A 112 0.65 -0.42 -5.69
N LYS A 113 1.31 -1.24 -6.50
CA LYS A 113 2.66 -1.72 -6.20
C LYS A 113 3.71 -0.61 -6.23
N TYR A 114 3.57 0.36 -7.13
CA TYR A 114 4.49 1.47 -7.27
C TYR A 114 4.37 2.48 -6.12
N VAL A 115 3.15 2.93 -5.80
CA VAL A 115 2.91 3.96 -4.78
C VAL A 115 3.26 3.47 -3.38
N ARG A 116 3.15 2.16 -3.10
CA ARG A 116 3.59 1.58 -1.84
C ARG A 116 5.10 1.73 -1.61
N SER A 117 5.92 1.61 -2.63
CA SER A 117 7.39 1.58 -2.53
C SER A 117 8.05 2.95 -2.26
N ARG A 118 7.38 3.86 -1.55
CA ARG A 118 7.79 5.25 -1.24
C ARG A 118 7.74 6.21 -2.43
N ASN A 119 7.32 5.77 -3.59
CA ASN A 119 7.16 6.62 -4.75
C ASN A 119 5.89 7.47 -4.64
N SER A 120 5.91 8.66 -5.23
CA SER A 120 4.75 9.52 -5.26
C SER A 120 3.81 9.16 -6.41
N TYR A 121 2.55 9.55 -6.28
CA TYR A 121 1.56 9.47 -7.34
C TYR A 121 2.05 10.15 -8.64
N LEU A 122 2.59 11.36 -8.53
CA LEU A 122 3.13 12.09 -9.68
C LEU A 122 4.29 11.37 -10.36
N LYS A 123 5.16 10.70 -9.57
CA LYS A 123 6.22 9.87 -10.13
C LYS A 123 5.69 8.66 -10.90
N PHE A 124 4.56 8.10 -10.49
CA PHE A 124 3.92 7.03 -11.25
C PHE A 124 3.44 7.56 -12.60
N LEU A 125 2.71 8.68 -12.62
CA LEU A 125 2.22 9.28 -13.86
C LEU A 125 3.37 9.64 -14.82
N SER A 126 4.48 10.17 -14.32
CA SER A 126 5.64 10.56 -15.12
C SER A 126 6.40 9.41 -15.79
N MET A 127 6.00 8.16 -15.56
CA MET A 127 6.54 6.98 -16.27
C MET A 127 5.90 6.77 -17.62
N PHE A 128 4.80 7.45 -17.91
CA PHE A 128 3.96 7.23 -19.08
C PHE A 128 4.01 8.43 -20.04
N ASP A 129 3.80 8.13 -21.31
CA ASP A 129 3.61 9.12 -22.33
C ASP A 129 2.15 9.58 -22.36
N PHE A 130 1.90 10.89 -22.39
CA PHE A 130 0.55 11.45 -22.40
C PHE A 130 -0.04 11.63 -23.80
N VAL A 131 0.75 11.32 -24.84
CA VAL A 131 0.35 11.41 -26.25
C VAL A 131 0.28 10.01 -26.87
N ASN A 132 1.32 9.21 -26.68
CA ASN A 132 1.38 7.87 -27.25
C ASN A 132 0.84 6.82 -26.26
N LEU A 133 -0.47 6.69 -26.18
CA LEU A 133 -1.14 5.78 -25.24
C LEU A 133 -0.89 4.29 -25.58
N LEU A 134 -0.69 3.94 -26.86
CA LEU A 134 -0.34 2.58 -27.25
C LEU A 134 1.04 2.17 -26.69
N HIS A 135 1.98 3.10 -26.61
CA HIS A 135 3.27 2.85 -25.97
C HIS A 135 3.09 2.52 -24.47
N ASN A 136 2.17 3.20 -23.80
CA ASN A 136 1.85 2.93 -22.40
C ASN A 136 1.27 1.53 -22.20
N ASP A 137 0.44 1.07 -23.12
CA ASP A 137 -0.14 -0.29 -23.07
C ASP A 137 0.95 -1.37 -23.19
N VAL A 138 1.92 -1.16 -24.07
CA VAL A 138 3.11 -2.04 -24.17
C VAL A 138 3.95 -1.99 -22.90
N LEU A 139 4.16 -0.80 -22.36
CA LEU A 139 4.92 -0.60 -21.11
C LEU A 139 4.25 -1.31 -19.93
N ILE A 140 2.92 -1.14 -19.77
CA ILE A 140 2.19 -1.76 -18.66
C ILE A 140 2.19 -3.29 -18.75
N GLU A 141 2.09 -3.86 -19.95
CA GLU A 141 2.25 -5.29 -20.17
C GLU A 141 3.62 -5.80 -19.71
N SER A 142 4.68 -5.08 -20.05
CA SER A 142 6.05 -5.40 -19.60
C SER A 142 6.19 -5.34 -18.07
N ILE A 143 5.61 -4.31 -17.44
CA ILE A 143 5.60 -4.17 -15.98
C ILE A 143 4.84 -5.34 -15.33
N TYR A 144 3.66 -5.68 -15.86
CA TYR A 144 2.83 -6.76 -15.34
C TYR A 144 3.52 -8.12 -15.44
N LYS A 145 4.15 -8.43 -16.58
CA LYS A 145 4.97 -9.64 -16.75
C LYS A 145 6.09 -9.74 -15.69
N LYS A 146 6.79 -8.64 -15.41
CA LYS A 146 7.82 -8.60 -14.36
C LYS A 146 7.24 -8.82 -12.95
N ILE A 147 6.03 -8.33 -12.68
CA ILE A 147 5.32 -8.56 -11.42
C ILE A 147 5.01 -10.04 -11.25
N ASN A 148 4.43 -10.70 -12.26
CA ASN A 148 4.06 -12.11 -12.21
C ASN A 148 5.27 -13.04 -12.08
N LEU A 149 6.35 -12.75 -12.79
CA LEU A 149 7.60 -13.52 -12.66
C LEU A 149 8.20 -13.46 -11.25
N ARG A 150 8.04 -12.33 -10.54
CA ARG A 150 8.46 -12.23 -9.14
C ARG A 150 7.56 -13.05 -8.21
N MET A 151 6.25 -13.06 -8.47
CA MET A 151 5.30 -13.84 -7.69
C MET A 151 5.56 -15.33 -7.83
N SER A 152 5.69 -15.87 -9.05
CA SER A 152 5.97 -17.29 -9.29
C SER A 152 7.26 -17.77 -8.63
N LYS A 153 8.30 -16.92 -8.57
CA LYS A 153 9.55 -17.24 -7.85
C LYS A 153 9.36 -17.32 -6.33
N ILE A 154 8.49 -16.46 -5.77
CA ILE A 154 8.15 -16.48 -4.35
C ILE A 154 7.35 -17.75 -4.03
N ASP A 155 6.33 -18.06 -4.81
CA ASP A 155 5.48 -19.23 -4.60
C ASP A 155 6.29 -20.52 -4.73
N LYS A 156 7.19 -20.61 -5.71
CA LYS A 156 8.12 -21.76 -5.85
C LYS A 156 9.01 -21.91 -4.62
N LYS A 157 9.58 -20.82 -4.11
CA LYS A 157 10.41 -20.84 -2.91
C LYS A 157 9.64 -21.31 -1.67
N PHE A 158 8.38 -20.86 -1.49
CA PHE A 158 7.52 -21.34 -0.40
C PHE A 158 7.17 -22.82 -0.54
N SER A 159 6.86 -23.30 -1.75
CA SER A 159 6.56 -24.71 -1.99
C SER A 159 7.78 -25.61 -1.75
N GLU A 160 8.97 -25.14 -2.04
CA GLU A 160 10.21 -25.85 -1.73
C GLU A 160 10.50 -25.91 -0.23
N MET A 161 10.25 -24.82 0.49
CA MET A 161 10.38 -24.76 1.96
C MET A 161 9.36 -25.64 2.69
N SER A 162 8.14 -25.78 2.16
CA SER A 162 7.11 -26.65 2.73
C SER A 162 7.33 -28.14 2.47
N LYS A 163 8.15 -28.50 1.48
CA LYS A 163 8.56 -29.87 1.17
C LYS A 163 9.81 -30.33 1.94
N ALA A 164 10.48 -29.42 2.66
CA ALA A 164 11.58 -29.82 3.52
C ALA A 164 11.06 -30.71 4.65
N PRO A 165 11.66 -31.89 4.89
CA PRO A 165 11.17 -32.81 5.90
C PRO A 165 11.22 -32.18 7.29
N SER A 166 10.12 -32.26 8.03
CA SER A 166 9.94 -31.74 9.40
C SER A 166 10.76 -32.49 10.45
N THR A 167 11.87 -33.08 10.08
CA THR A 167 12.76 -33.79 11.00
C THR A 167 13.89 -32.86 11.45
N ILE A 168 13.56 -31.86 12.25
CA ILE A 168 14.53 -31.29 13.17
C ILE A 168 14.64 -32.26 14.34
N THR A 169 15.46 -33.27 14.23
CA THR A 169 15.94 -34.06 15.38
C THR A 169 16.83 -33.11 16.18
N LEU A 170 16.25 -32.54 17.24
CA LEU A 170 17.03 -31.79 18.23
C LEU A 170 18.04 -32.76 18.85
N PRO A 171 19.35 -32.43 18.83
CA PRO A 171 20.34 -33.26 19.52
C PRO A 171 19.95 -33.40 20.99
N SER A 172 20.02 -34.60 21.51
CA SER A 172 19.66 -34.93 22.92
C SER A 172 20.45 -34.13 23.96
N SER A 173 21.54 -33.46 23.58
CA SER A 173 22.33 -32.54 24.40
C SER A 173 21.59 -31.23 24.76
N PHE A 174 20.45 -30.89 24.10
CA PHE A 174 19.69 -29.67 24.39
C PHE A 174 18.66 -29.84 25.53
N LEU A 175 18.41 -31.05 26.00
CA LEU A 175 17.43 -31.34 27.07
C LEU A 175 18.02 -31.31 28.47
N SER A 176 19.33 -31.21 28.65
CA SER A 176 19.98 -31.28 29.99
C SER A 176 20.34 -29.92 30.61
N SER A 177 20.04 -28.77 29.98
CA SER A 177 20.41 -27.45 30.52
C SER A 177 19.23 -26.60 31.01
N ARG A 178 18.11 -27.22 31.39
CA ARG A 178 17.08 -26.54 32.19
C ARG A 178 17.41 -26.59 33.66
N GLN A 179 18.35 -25.76 34.10
CA GLN A 179 18.38 -25.21 35.47
C GLN A 179 19.48 -24.15 35.56
N LYS A 180 19.09 -22.89 35.37
CA LYS A 180 19.52 -21.69 36.11
C LYS A 180 18.98 -20.44 35.45
N VAL A 181 17.77 -20.11 35.89
CA VAL A 181 17.22 -18.76 35.61
C VAL A 181 17.98 -17.77 36.47
N GLN A 182 18.91 -17.01 35.89
CA GLN A 182 19.42 -15.81 36.53
C GLN A 182 18.45 -14.66 36.24
N LYS A 183 17.65 -14.31 37.23
CA LYS A 183 16.92 -13.05 37.32
C LYS A 183 17.91 -11.88 37.30
N GLY A 184 17.65 -10.94 36.40
CA GLY A 184 18.06 -9.56 36.60
C GLY A 184 19.27 -9.08 35.81
N LYS A 185 18.98 -8.39 34.68
CA LYS A 185 19.76 -7.22 34.16
C LYS A 185 19.14 -6.53 32.92
N GLY A 186 17.94 -6.94 32.46
CA GLY A 186 17.32 -6.41 31.22
C GLY A 186 16.54 -5.08 31.33
N ILE A 187 16.08 -4.68 32.51
CA ILE A 187 15.06 -3.60 32.65
C ILE A 187 15.67 -2.21 32.81
N ARG A 188 16.94 -2.05 33.13
CA ARG A 188 17.57 -0.73 33.37
C ARG A 188 17.93 0.04 32.08
N LYS A 189 18.16 -0.59 30.93
CA LYS A 189 18.51 0.10 29.67
C LYS A 189 17.34 0.81 28.99
N TYR A 190 16.10 0.33 29.15
CA TYR A 190 14.95 0.92 28.46
C TYR A 190 14.43 2.22 29.12
N LYS A 191 14.54 2.34 30.45
CA LYS A 191 14.13 3.58 31.17
C LYS A 191 15.08 4.77 30.91
N ARG A 192 16.36 4.55 30.63
CA ARG A 192 17.34 5.62 30.33
C ARG A 192 17.10 6.30 28.97
N LYS A 193 16.68 5.55 27.94
CA LYS A 193 16.39 6.10 26.61
C LYS A 193 15.14 7.01 26.59
N ARG A 194 14.11 6.68 27.38
CA ARG A 194 12.89 7.51 27.50
C ARG A 194 13.12 8.86 28.20
N LYS A 195 14.02 8.94 29.17
CA LYS A 195 14.37 10.21 29.86
C LYS A 195 15.15 11.16 28.93
N SER A 196 16.06 10.68 28.08
CA SER A 196 16.84 11.51 27.15
C SER A 196 15.98 12.14 26.05
N ILE A 197 14.94 11.45 25.56
CA ILE A 197 14.02 11.96 24.53
C ILE A 197 13.12 13.08 25.10
N LYS A 198 12.62 12.92 26.34
CA LYS A 198 11.82 13.97 27.02
C LYS A 198 12.64 15.24 27.31
N PHE A 199 13.93 15.11 27.60
CA PHE A 199 14.81 16.26 27.90
C PHE A 199 15.11 17.08 26.63
N LYS A 200 15.36 16.42 25.49
CA LYS A 200 15.57 17.10 24.19
C LYS A 200 14.32 17.88 23.73
N SER A 201 13.11 17.35 23.91
CA SER A 201 11.87 18.02 23.51
C SER A 201 11.55 19.27 24.36
N LYS A 202 11.84 19.26 25.67
CA LYS A 202 11.68 20.44 26.55
C LYS A 202 12.66 21.56 26.18
N LYS A 203 13.92 21.24 25.85
CA LYS A 203 14.94 22.23 25.46
C LYS A 203 14.59 22.90 24.12
N GLN A 204 13.99 22.16 23.19
CA GLN A 204 13.56 22.69 21.90
C GLN A 204 12.32 23.62 22.02
N LYS A 205 11.35 23.28 22.90
CA LYS A 205 10.20 24.16 23.21
C LYS A 205 10.66 25.48 23.87
N LYS A 206 11.61 25.45 24.81
CA LYS A 206 12.14 26.62 25.47
C LYS A 206 12.86 27.56 24.47
N ARG A 207 13.64 27.02 23.53
CA ARG A 207 14.30 27.82 22.47
C ARG A 207 13.30 28.49 21.50
N ARG A 208 12.20 27.84 21.15
CA ARG A 208 11.13 28.43 20.31
C ARG A 208 10.39 29.56 21.02
N MET A 209 10.17 29.45 22.33
CA MET A 209 9.50 30.49 23.12
C MET A 209 10.38 31.76 23.28
N ILE A 210 11.69 31.60 23.47
CA ILE A 210 12.64 32.74 23.57
C ILE A 210 12.71 33.44 22.21
N ARG A 211 12.76 32.73 21.10
CA ARG A 211 12.79 33.32 19.75
C ARG A 211 11.53 34.13 19.43
N ARG A 212 10.34 33.65 19.87
CA ARG A 212 9.07 34.41 19.71
C ARG A 212 8.99 35.69 20.55
N LYS A 213 9.62 35.74 21.74
CA LYS A 213 9.68 36.95 22.55
C LYS A 213 10.63 38.02 21.99
N ARG A 214 11.70 37.60 21.24
CA ARG A 214 12.63 38.53 20.59
C ARG A 214 12.11 39.17 19.31
N MET A 215 11.09 38.58 18.68
CA MET A 215 10.44 39.10 17.46
C MET A 215 9.24 40.02 17.75
N LYS A 216 8.92 40.28 19.04
CA LYS A 216 7.83 41.18 19.47
C LYS A 216 8.33 42.42 20.20
N LYS A 217 9.65 42.65 20.21
CA LYS A 217 10.32 43.91 20.57
C LYS A 217 10.96 44.51 19.31
#